data_4babb3fdc9ba019eb8a9184807a9a2c5
#
_entry.id   4babb3fdc9ba019eb8a9184807a9a2c5
#
_cell.length_a   1.000
_cell.length_b   1.000
_cell.length_c   1.000
_cell.angle_alpha   90.00
_cell.angle_beta   90.00
_cell.angle_gamma   90.00
#
_symmetry.space_group_name_H-M   'P 1'
#
loop_
_entity.id
_entity.type
_entity.pdbx_description
1 polymer ?
#
loop_
_entity_poly.entity_id
_entity_poly.type
_entity_poly.pdbx_seq_one_letter_code
_entity_poly.pdbx_strand_id
1 'polypeptide(L)'
;MFPTIHRFMEGLLSPRTSLRTLSEARFAQDGTGALLLERTTLFAEAQCTLGDRRLRLFCPLSPLAHRLAETTAQRLKYHPAEFLLPWRMLRCEFTYTDATGTQRTCDLVAQELPAEGEPLATAVGHADRDRLLSALDTLQRQLAQAGLTHNNLKAANLWMTPDYRLLPLRYAYMRFDGGDDAPQFDALRAFVAEKASVAQMMCDTSAEYSAPCTAFRNHLWVGHMFEQMICVEDAEGYGYVDTQNRYLIAPQYRWANDFHEGRAEVQTADGRMGLIDKTGRYVLEPHYEIVEYDDRTGRLLARLDGRWAAFDYEGRQLTEFGAVEP
;
A
#
# COMPACT_ATOMS: atom_id res chain seq x y z
N MET A 1 3.07 17.29 -3.46
CA MET A 1 2.52 17.02 -2.11
C MET A 1 1.49 15.93 -2.27
N PHE A 2 1.36 15.01 -1.30
CA PHE A 2 0.41 13.91 -1.35
C PHE A 2 -0.76 14.20 -0.42
N PRO A 3 -1.98 13.75 -0.72
CA PRO A 3 -3.12 13.90 0.18
C PRO A 3 -2.93 13.02 1.42
N THR A 4 -3.59 13.40 2.50
CA THR A 4 -3.82 12.47 3.61
C THR A 4 -4.88 11.45 3.22
N ILE A 5 -5.01 10.37 3.98
CA ILE A 5 -6.03 9.33 3.74
C ILE A 5 -7.42 9.95 3.88
N HIS A 6 -7.61 10.79 4.90
CA HIS A 6 -8.88 11.50 5.10
C HIS A 6 -9.25 12.37 3.88
N ARG A 7 -8.30 13.15 3.35
CA ARG A 7 -8.52 13.96 2.14
C ARG A 7 -8.82 13.13 0.91
N PHE A 8 -8.19 11.97 0.78
CA PHE A 8 -8.51 11.04 -0.29
C PHE A 8 -9.93 10.50 -0.14
N MET A 9 -10.32 10.07 1.08
CA MET A 9 -11.68 9.63 1.37
C MET A 9 -12.73 10.70 1.04
N GLU A 10 -12.54 11.93 1.53
CA GLU A 10 -13.46 13.04 1.23
C GLU A 10 -13.64 13.25 -0.28
N GLY A 11 -12.54 13.20 -1.02
CA GLY A 11 -12.60 13.36 -2.48
C GLY A 11 -13.37 12.24 -3.15
N LEU A 12 -13.19 10.99 -2.73
CA LEU A 12 -13.91 9.84 -3.30
C LEU A 12 -15.43 9.85 -3.02
N LEU A 13 -15.88 10.57 -1.99
CA LEU A 13 -17.31 10.81 -1.74
C LEU A 13 -17.90 11.81 -2.75
N SER A 14 -17.07 12.62 -3.41
CA SER A 14 -17.47 13.61 -4.40
C SER A 14 -16.63 13.51 -5.70
N PRO A 15 -16.66 12.37 -6.40
CA PRO A 15 -15.75 12.10 -7.52
C PRO A 15 -15.88 13.09 -8.67
N ARG A 16 -17.04 13.68 -8.87
CA ARG A 16 -17.27 14.69 -9.92
C ARG A 16 -16.45 15.95 -9.76
N THR A 17 -16.06 16.29 -8.53
CA THR A 17 -15.28 17.49 -8.23
C THR A 17 -13.81 17.21 -7.96
N SER A 18 -13.50 15.98 -7.57
CA SER A 18 -12.16 15.58 -7.13
C SER A 18 -11.39 14.76 -8.17
N LEU A 19 -12.07 14.07 -9.08
CA LEU A 19 -11.46 13.22 -10.09
C LEU A 19 -11.65 13.78 -11.49
N ARG A 20 -10.58 13.77 -12.27
CA ARG A 20 -10.56 14.36 -13.61
C ARG A 20 -11.15 13.43 -14.67
N THR A 21 -10.66 12.18 -14.74
CA THR A 21 -11.10 11.22 -15.77
C THR A 21 -12.03 10.16 -15.22
N LEU A 22 -12.07 10.01 -13.89
CA LEU A 22 -12.89 9.05 -13.17
C LEU A 22 -14.08 9.72 -12.44
N SER A 23 -14.53 10.88 -12.92
CA SER A 23 -15.60 11.68 -12.30
C SER A 23 -16.94 10.95 -12.15
N GLU A 24 -17.21 9.95 -13.00
CA GLU A 24 -18.42 9.13 -12.95
C GLU A 24 -18.18 7.76 -12.26
N ALA A 25 -17.02 7.56 -11.65
CA ALA A 25 -16.73 6.31 -10.93
C ALA A 25 -17.62 6.17 -9.69
N ARG A 26 -18.03 4.93 -9.43
CA ARG A 26 -18.79 4.55 -8.23
C ARG A 26 -17.88 3.70 -7.35
N PHE A 27 -17.60 4.20 -6.16
CA PHE A 27 -16.71 3.55 -5.19
C PHE A 27 -17.45 2.53 -4.35
N ALA A 28 -16.75 1.44 -4.01
CA ALA A 28 -17.28 0.41 -3.14
C ALA A 28 -17.56 0.97 -1.75
N GLN A 29 -18.72 0.60 -1.20
CA GLN A 29 -19.19 1.01 0.13
C GLN A 29 -19.60 -0.23 0.92
N ASP A 30 -19.49 -0.16 2.24
CA ASP A 30 -20.03 -1.18 3.14
C ASP A 30 -21.56 -1.06 3.29
N GLY A 31 -22.13 -1.95 4.12
CA GLY A 31 -23.57 -1.96 4.39
C GLY A 31 -24.10 -0.70 5.12
N THR A 32 -23.22 0.16 5.61
CA THR A 32 -23.57 1.45 6.25
C THR A 32 -23.43 2.64 5.31
N GLY A 33 -22.91 2.43 4.09
CA GLY A 33 -22.62 3.47 3.11
C GLY A 33 -21.23 4.13 3.29
N ALA A 34 -20.40 3.61 4.18
CA ALA A 34 -19.04 4.07 4.32
C ALA A 34 -18.15 3.51 3.19
N LEU A 35 -17.22 4.34 2.67
CA LEU A 35 -16.29 3.92 1.65
C LEU A 35 -15.39 2.79 2.14
N LEU A 36 -15.24 1.77 1.29
CA LEU A 36 -14.29 0.69 1.51
C LEU A 36 -12.92 1.14 1.02
N LEU A 37 -12.05 1.54 1.96
CA LEU A 37 -10.67 1.90 1.72
C LEU A 37 -9.74 0.89 2.37
N GLU A 38 -8.72 0.49 1.62
CA GLU A 38 -7.61 -0.31 2.12
C GLU A 38 -6.39 0.61 2.22
N ARG A 39 -5.57 0.41 3.26
CA ARG A 39 -4.28 1.08 3.39
C ARG A 39 -3.16 0.07 3.34
N THR A 40 -2.15 0.38 2.55
CA THR A 40 -0.83 -0.27 2.63
C THR A 40 0.20 0.77 3.10
N THR A 41 1.42 0.33 3.37
CA THR A 41 2.55 1.24 3.68
C THR A 41 2.77 2.30 2.60
N LEU A 42 2.40 2.02 1.36
CA LEU A 42 2.66 2.88 0.20
C LEU A 42 1.43 3.65 -0.28
N PHE A 43 0.23 3.05 -0.18
CA PHE A 43 -0.96 3.57 -0.85
C PHE A 43 -2.20 3.54 0.04
N ALA A 44 -3.08 4.51 -0.17
CA ALA A 44 -4.50 4.33 0.10
C ALA A 44 -5.15 3.75 -1.15
N GLU A 45 -5.95 2.70 -1.01
CA GLU A 45 -6.55 1.95 -2.11
C GLU A 45 -8.06 1.99 -2.03
N ALA A 46 -8.71 2.11 -3.18
CA ALA A 46 -10.16 2.05 -3.30
C ALA A 46 -10.56 1.22 -4.52
N GLN A 47 -11.64 0.46 -4.40
CA GLN A 47 -12.24 -0.20 -5.54
C GLN A 47 -13.40 0.63 -6.07
N CYS A 48 -13.52 0.71 -7.40
CA CYS A 48 -14.62 1.40 -8.04
C CYS A 48 -15.03 0.72 -9.35
N THR A 49 -16.21 1.11 -9.83
CA THR A 49 -16.71 0.77 -11.17
C THR A 49 -16.85 2.05 -12.00
N LEU A 50 -16.49 1.97 -13.27
CA LEU A 50 -16.68 3.02 -14.26
C LEU A 50 -17.31 2.41 -15.52
N GLY A 51 -18.62 2.57 -15.69
CA GLY A 51 -19.38 1.75 -16.64
C GLY A 51 -19.25 0.26 -16.27
N ASP A 52 -18.85 -0.56 -17.23
CA ASP A 52 -18.65 -2.01 -17.05
C ASP A 52 -17.24 -2.38 -16.54
N ARG A 53 -16.37 -1.40 -16.36
CA ARG A 53 -14.99 -1.63 -15.92
C ARG A 53 -14.91 -1.61 -14.39
N ARG A 54 -14.19 -2.59 -13.85
CA ARG A 54 -13.83 -2.64 -12.42
C ARG A 54 -12.39 -2.18 -12.28
N LEU A 55 -12.16 -1.23 -11.38
CA LEU A 55 -10.85 -0.64 -11.17
C LEU A 55 -10.48 -0.72 -9.69
N ARG A 56 -9.20 -0.97 -9.42
CA ARG A 56 -8.57 -0.67 -8.14
C ARG A 56 -7.71 0.57 -8.33
N LEU A 57 -7.95 1.59 -7.53
CA LEU A 57 -7.19 2.83 -7.52
C LEU A 57 -6.21 2.83 -6.36
N PHE A 58 -5.03 3.37 -6.61
CA PHE A 58 -3.97 3.53 -5.62
C PHE A 58 -3.59 5.00 -5.56
N CYS A 59 -3.77 5.61 -4.40
CA CYS A 59 -3.31 6.96 -4.12
C CYS A 59 -1.97 6.87 -3.39
N PRO A 60 -0.85 7.34 -3.98
CA PRO A 60 0.43 7.34 -3.31
C PRO A 60 0.40 8.21 -2.06
N LEU A 61 0.88 7.70 -0.93
CA LEU A 61 0.93 8.43 0.34
C LEU A 61 2.27 9.13 0.56
N SER A 62 3.27 8.82 -0.26
CA SER A 62 4.63 9.36 -0.12
C SER A 62 5.32 9.53 -1.47
N PRO A 63 6.43 10.33 -1.53
CA PRO A 63 7.27 10.41 -2.74
C PRO A 63 7.81 9.05 -3.19
N LEU A 64 8.14 8.16 -2.27
CA LEU A 64 8.59 6.80 -2.57
C LEU A 64 7.49 6.01 -3.29
N ALA A 65 6.29 5.96 -2.71
CA ALA A 65 5.15 5.27 -3.30
C ALA A 65 4.87 5.74 -4.74
N HIS A 66 4.92 7.05 -4.96
CA HIS A 66 4.75 7.64 -6.29
C HIS A 66 5.86 7.19 -7.26
N ARG A 67 7.13 7.26 -6.83
CA ARG A 67 8.28 6.85 -7.65
C ARG A 67 8.22 5.37 -8.02
N LEU A 68 7.94 4.49 -7.05
CA LEU A 68 7.79 3.06 -7.29
C LEU A 68 6.66 2.78 -8.30
N ALA A 69 5.49 3.39 -8.11
CA ALA A 69 4.37 3.25 -9.02
C ALA A 69 4.69 3.72 -10.44
N GLU A 70 5.38 4.84 -10.58
CA GLU A 70 5.79 5.40 -11.86
C GLU A 70 6.83 4.54 -12.56
N THR A 71 7.88 4.12 -11.84
CA THR A 71 8.91 3.22 -12.36
C THR A 71 8.30 1.91 -12.85
N THR A 72 7.42 1.31 -12.06
CA THR A 72 6.69 0.10 -12.44
C THR A 72 5.85 0.32 -13.69
N ALA A 73 5.08 1.42 -13.76
CA ALA A 73 4.27 1.73 -14.92
C ALA A 73 5.10 1.94 -16.20
N GLN A 74 6.29 2.52 -16.06
CA GLN A 74 7.22 2.70 -17.19
C GLN A 74 7.79 1.36 -17.65
N ARG A 75 8.26 0.52 -16.73
CA ARG A 75 8.88 -0.78 -17.04
C ARG A 75 7.90 -1.78 -17.62
N LEU A 76 6.67 -1.84 -17.12
CA LEU A 76 5.63 -2.74 -17.64
C LEU A 76 5.30 -2.51 -19.12
N LYS A 77 5.53 -1.32 -19.66
CA LYS A 77 5.38 -1.05 -21.10
C LYS A 77 6.32 -1.87 -21.97
N TYR A 78 7.47 -2.25 -21.43
CA TYR A 78 8.50 -3.03 -22.12
C TYR A 78 8.46 -4.52 -21.76
N HIS A 79 7.57 -4.93 -20.85
CA HIS A 79 7.37 -6.30 -20.38
C HIS A 79 5.90 -6.71 -20.48
N PRO A 80 5.30 -6.69 -21.70
CA PRO A 80 3.91 -7.10 -21.84
C PRO A 80 3.78 -8.59 -21.54
N ALA A 81 2.83 -8.95 -20.69
CA ALA A 81 2.50 -10.34 -20.39
C ALA A 81 0.99 -10.46 -20.13
N GLU A 82 0.37 -11.51 -20.70
CA GLU A 82 -1.09 -11.71 -20.62
C GLU A 82 -1.60 -11.95 -19.19
N PHE A 83 -0.73 -12.41 -18.30
CA PHE A 83 -1.06 -12.62 -16.89
C PHE A 83 -0.92 -11.36 -16.05
N LEU A 84 -0.45 -10.23 -16.61
CA LEU A 84 -0.34 -8.96 -15.93
C LEU A 84 -1.53 -8.05 -16.29
N LEU A 85 -2.23 -7.60 -15.25
CA LEU A 85 -3.31 -6.63 -15.41
C LEU A 85 -2.73 -5.23 -15.74
N PRO A 86 -3.44 -4.42 -16.55
CA PRO A 86 -2.98 -3.06 -16.85
C PRO A 86 -2.76 -2.23 -15.58
N TRP A 87 -1.57 -1.67 -15.44
CA TRP A 87 -1.14 -0.76 -14.38
C TRP A 87 -0.86 0.61 -14.98
N ARG A 88 -1.73 1.59 -14.74
CA ARG A 88 -1.71 2.87 -15.43
C ARG A 88 -1.60 4.03 -14.47
N MET A 89 -0.59 4.88 -14.68
CA MET A 89 -0.52 6.19 -14.02
C MET A 89 -1.56 7.14 -14.63
N LEU A 90 -2.41 7.68 -13.78
CA LEU A 90 -3.38 8.73 -14.11
C LEU A 90 -2.84 10.06 -13.59
N ARG A 91 -2.29 10.87 -14.50
CA ARG A 91 -1.60 12.11 -14.13
C ARG A 91 -2.59 13.20 -13.72
N CYS A 92 -2.28 13.90 -12.61
CA CYS A 92 -3.09 14.95 -12.03
C CYS A 92 -4.58 14.54 -11.94
N GLU A 93 -4.82 13.29 -11.55
CA GLU A 93 -6.17 12.71 -11.55
C GLU A 93 -6.99 13.18 -10.37
N PHE A 94 -6.35 13.29 -9.19
CA PHE A 94 -7.04 13.60 -7.95
C PHE A 94 -6.76 15.02 -7.49
N THR A 95 -7.82 15.79 -7.26
CA THR A 95 -7.78 17.16 -6.75
C THR A 95 -8.28 17.20 -5.32
N TYR A 96 -7.55 17.85 -4.43
CA TYR A 96 -7.89 17.98 -3.02
C TYR A 96 -7.45 19.34 -2.48
N THR A 97 -8.00 19.76 -1.34
CA THR A 97 -7.57 20.96 -0.62
C THR A 97 -6.65 20.55 0.53
N ASP A 98 -5.44 21.11 0.56
CA ASP A 98 -4.48 20.84 1.63
C ASP A 98 -4.84 21.55 2.94
N ALA A 99 -4.06 21.31 4.01
CA ALA A 99 -4.29 21.91 5.34
C ALA A 99 -4.21 23.45 5.34
N THR A 100 -3.58 24.05 4.32
CA THR A 100 -3.49 25.51 4.18
C THR A 100 -4.65 26.12 3.40
N GLY A 101 -5.62 25.31 2.96
CA GLY A 101 -6.72 25.75 2.10
C GLY A 101 -6.34 25.84 0.61
N THR A 102 -5.14 25.41 0.24
CA THR A 102 -4.67 25.46 -1.15
C THR A 102 -5.13 24.23 -1.93
N GLN A 103 -5.70 24.44 -3.12
CA GLN A 103 -6.05 23.34 -4.02
C GLN A 103 -4.79 22.71 -4.62
N ARG A 104 -4.70 21.38 -4.53
CA ARG A 104 -3.59 20.56 -5.03
C ARG A 104 -4.11 19.44 -5.91
N THR A 105 -3.22 18.93 -6.75
CA THR A 105 -3.48 17.72 -7.54
C THR A 105 -2.40 16.68 -7.26
N CYS A 106 -2.78 15.41 -7.35
CA CYS A 106 -1.83 14.31 -7.35
C CYS A 106 -2.19 13.26 -8.41
N ASP A 107 -1.18 12.44 -8.74
CA ASP A 107 -1.36 11.30 -9.63
C ASP A 107 -1.99 10.15 -8.84
N LEU A 108 -2.80 9.36 -9.53
CA LEU A 108 -3.28 8.07 -9.05
C LEU A 108 -2.74 6.96 -9.93
N VAL A 109 -2.81 5.73 -9.45
CA VAL A 109 -2.65 4.55 -10.28
C VAL A 109 -3.98 3.82 -10.40
N ALA A 110 -4.27 3.30 -11.58
CA ALA A 110 -5.41 2.42 -11.81
C ALA A 110 -4.92 1.05 -12.27
N GLN A 111 -5.40 0.00 -11.61
CA GLN A 111 -5.28 -1.38 -12.05
C GLN A 111 -6.67 -1.87 -12.44
N GLU A 112 -6.82 -2.32 -13.68
CA GLU A 112 -8.10 -2.82 -14.18
C GLU A 112 -8.28 -4.29 -13.81
N LEU A 113 -9.34 -4.58 -13.05
CA LEU A 113 -9.68 -5.93 -12.63
C LEU A 113 -10.54 -6.62 -13.70
N PRO A 114 -10.44 -7.95 -13.86
CA PRO A 114 -11.39 -8.70 -14.69
C PRO A 114 -12.83 -8.49 -14.23
N ALA A 115 -13.77 -8.59 -15.18
CA ALA A 115 -15.20 -8.46 -14.89
C ALA A 115 -15.67 -9.55 -13.91
N GLU A 116 -15.10 -10.75 -14.03
CA GLU A 116 -15.42 -11.91 -13.18
C GLU A 116 -14.19 -12.37 -12.40
N GLY A 117 -14.43 -13.09 -11.31
CA GLY A 117 -13.39 -13.60 -10.43
C GLY A 117 -13.38 -12.93 -9.07
N GLU A 118 -12.42 -13.34 -8.25
CA GLU A 118 -12.31 -12.95 -6.85
C GLU A 118 -10.87 -13.08 -6.35
N PRO A 119 -10.51 -12.49 -5.19
CA PRO A 119 -9.21 -12.72 -4.57
C PRO A 119 -8.99 -14.21 -4.24
N LEU A 120 -7.76 -14.71 -4.42
CA LEU A 120 -7.41 -16.09 -4.04
C LEU A 120 -7.72 -16.35 -2.57
N ALA A 121 -7.58 -15.34 -1.72
CA ALA A 121 -7.93 -15.40 -0.31
C ALA A 121 -9.39 -15.86 -0.08
N THR A 122 -10.32 -15.40 -0.89
CA THR A 122 -11.74 -15.82 -0.84
C THR A 122 -11.92 -17.17 -1.53
N ALA A 123 -11.34 -17.34 -2.71
CA ALA A 123 -11.49 -18.52 -3.55
C ALA A 123 -11.07 -19.82 -2.85
N VAL A 124 -10.03 -19.79 -2.02
CA VAL A 124 -9.51 -20.96 -1.31
C VAL A 124 -10.56 -21.67 -0.42
N GLY A 125 -11.58 -20.94 0.01
CA GLY A 125 -12.68 -21.49 0.83
C GLY A 125 -13.63 -22.44 0.08
N HIS A 126 -13.70 -22.36 -1.26
CA HIS A 126 -14.68 -23.10 -2.06
C HIS A 126 -14.16 -23.64 -3.39
N ALA A 127 -13.01 -23.15 -3.87
CA ALA A 127 -12.43 -23.58 -5.14
C ALA A 127 -11.74 -24.95 -5.03
N ASP A 128 -11.57 -25.62 -6.18
CA ASP A 128 -10.84 -26.87 -6.25
C ASP A 128 -9.36 -26.69 -5.94
N ARG A 129 -8.91 -27.41 -4.90
CA ARG A 129 -7.55 -27.27 -4.35
C ARG A 129 -6.47 -27.62 -5.36
N ASP A 130 -6.63 -28.71 -6.09
CA ASP A 130 -5.58 -29.19 -7.00
C ASP A 130 -5.45 -28.28 -8.21
N ARG A 131 -6.57 -27.70 -8.66
CA ARG A 131 -6.57 -26.66 -9.68
C ARG A 131 -5.91 -25.37 -9.19
N LEU A 132 -6.11 -24.96 -7.93
CA LEU A 132 -5.43 -23.80 -7.34
C LEU A 132 -3.91 -24.01 -7.25
N LEU A 133 -3.47 -25.19 -6.81
CA LEU A 133 -2.04 -25.54 -6.77
C LEU A 133 -1.42 -25.51 -8.16
N SER A 134 -2.09 -26.09 -9.16
CA SER A 134 -1.66 -26.05 -10.57
C SER A 134 -1.60 -24.61 -11.12
N ALA A 135 -2.54 -23.76 -10.72
CA ALA A 135 -2.56 -22.36 -11.11
C ALA A 135 -1.38 -21.56 -10.50
N LEU A 136 -1.02 -21.84 -9.23
CA LEU A 136 0.18 -21.28 -8.59
C LEU A 136 1.46 -21.68 -9.32
N ASP A 137 1.60 -22.97 -9.69
CA ASP A 137 2.75 -23.47 -10.46
C ASP A 137 2.83 -22.83 -11.84
N THR A 138 1.68 -22.54 -12.43
CA THR A 138 1.62 -21.89 -13.73
C THR A 138 2.06 -20.43 -13.63
N LEU A 139 1.54 -19.69 -12.65
CA LEU A 139 1.93 -18.30 -12.43
C LEU A 139 3.43 -18.18 -12.10
N GLN A 140 3.96 -19.07 -11.26
CA GLN A 140 5.40 -19.07 -10.93
C GLN A 140 6.26 -19.24 -12.18
N ARG A 141 5.91 -20.20 -13.05
CA ARG A 141 6.61 -20.40 -14.33
C ARG A 141 6.50 -19.18 -15.26
N GLN A 142 5.32 -18.56 -15.33
CA GLN A 142 5.09 -17.37 -16.15
C GLN A 142 5.95 -16.18 -15.69
N LEU A 143 6.01 -15.90 -14.38
CA LEU A 143 6.87 -14.86 -13.82
C LEU A 143 8.34 -15.12 -14.12
N ALA A 144 8.82 -16.35 -13.87
CA ALA A 144 10.20 -16.74 -14.13
C ALA A 144 10.57 -16.62 -15.61
N GLN A 145 9.71 -17.08 -16.53
CA GLN A 145 9.92 -16.98 -17.98
C GLN A 145 9.95 -15.52 -18.47
N ALA A 146 9.16 -14.66 -17.84
CA ALA A 146 9.14 -13.22 -18.15
C ALA A 146 10.31 -12.45 -17.51
N GLY A 147 11.15 -13.09 -16.67
CA GLY A 147 12.23 -12.44 -15.93
C GLY A 147 11.71 -11.48 -14.86
N LEU A 148 10.50 -11.70 -14.36
CA LEU A 148 9.81 -10.85 -13.42
C LEU A 148 9.80 -11.50 -12.03
N THR A 149 9.93 -10.66 -11.00
CA THR A 149 9.72 -11.04 -9.61
C THR A 149 8.70 -10.09 -8.99
N HIS A 150 7.67 -10.63 -8.39
CA HIS A 150 6.57 -9.81 -7.87
C HIS A 150 6.91 -9.17 -6.51
N ASN A 151 7.66 -9.88 -5.66
CA ASN A 151 8.11 -9.46 -4.31
C ASN A 151 6.99 -9.15 -3.29
N ASN A 152 5.73 -9.40 -3.62
CA ASN A 152 4.59 -9.15 -2.73
C ASN A 152 3.44 -10.13 -3.03
N LEU A 153 3.79 -11.42 -3.22
CA LEU A 153 2.80 -12.47 -3.47
C LEU A 153 2.18 -12.92 -2.14
N LYS A 154 0.92 -12.57 -1.98
CA LYS A 154 0.05 -13.01 -0.88
C LYS A 154 -1.30 -13.41 -1.49
N ALA A 155 -2.09 -14.20 -0.79
CA ALA A 155 -3.41 -14.62 -1.29
C ALA A 155 -4.34 -13.44 -1.62
N ALA A 156 -4.26 -12.35 -0.88
CA ALA A 156 -5.00 -11.11 -1.14
C ALA A 156 -4.49 -10.33 -2.37
N ASN A 157 -3.24 -10.59 -2.81
CA ASN A 157 -2.62 -9.95 -3.95
C ASN A 157 -2.69 -10.79 -5.24
N LEU A 158 -3.52 -11.84 -5.24
CA LEU A 158 -3.79 -12.67 -6.40
C LEU A 158 -5.28 -12.68 -6.68
N TRP A 159 -5.64 -12.37 -7.92
CA TRP A 159 -7.01 -12.45 -8.43
C TRP A 159 -7.20 -13.76 -9.18
N MET A 160 -8.17 -14.57 -8.78
CA MET A 160 -8.52 -15.81 -9.46
C MET A 160 -9.68 -15.56 -10.42
N THR A 161 -9.50 -15.93 -11.67
CA THR A 161 -10.57 -15.91 -12.67
C THR A 161 -11.39 -17.21 -12.62
N PRO A 162 -12.60 -17.26 -13.20
CA PRO A 162 -13.43 -18.48 -13.21
C PRO A 162 -12.78 -19.69 -13.87
N ASP A 163 -11.83 -19.47 -14.79
CA ASP A 163 -11.04 -20.52 -15.46
C ASP A 163 -9.76 -20.89 -14.67
N TYR A 164 -9.63 -20.41 -13.43
CA TYR A 164 -8.50 -20.67 -12.53
C TYR A 164 -7.17 -20.06 -12.95
N ARG A 165 -7.16 -18.99 -13.74
CA ARG A 165 -5.94 -18.20 -13.92
C ARG A 165 -5.75 -17.31 -12.71
N LEU A 166 -4.50 -17.25 -12.23
CA LEU A 166 -4.11 -16.33 -11.17
C LEU A 166 -3.42 -15.10 -11.78
N LEU A 167 -3.94 -13.93 -11.46
CA LEU A 167 -3.46 -12.65 -11.96
C LEU A 167 -2.94 -11.83 -10.76
N PRO A 168 -1.66 -11.45 -10.75
CA PRO A 168 -1.11 -10.69 -9.63
C PRO A 168 -1.65 -9.26 -9.59
N LEU A 169 -1.73 -8.71 -8.39
CA LEU A 169 -2.15 -7.35 -8.08
C LEU A 169 -1.01 -6.60 -7.35
N ARG A 170 -1.09 -5.26 -7.26
CA ARG A 170 -0.19 -4.44 -6.43
C ARG A 170 1.28 -4.55 -6.81
N TYR A 171 1.62 -4.07 -8.01
CA TYR A 171 2.95 -4.23 -8.62
C TYR A 171 4.04 -3.29 -8.09
N ALA A 172 3.80 -2.50 -7.05
CA ALA A 172 4.74 -1.47 -6.60
C ALA A 172 6.14 -2.02 -6.22
N TYR A 173 6.23 -3.28 -5.79
CA TYR A 173 7.47 -3.96 -5.44
C TYR A 173 8.03 -4.86 -6.55
N MET A 174 7.40 -4.86 -7.73
CA MET A 174 7.82 -5.75 -8.82
C MET A 174 9.22 -5.39 -9.33
N ARG A 175 10.04 -6.41 -9.54
CA ARG A 175 11.38 -6.31 -10.13
C ARG A 175 11.39 -6.88 -11.53
N PHE A 176 12.28 -6.32 -12.36
CA PHE A 176 12.41 -6.60 -13.80
C PHE A 176 13.81 -7.06 -14.17
N ASP A 177 14.62 -7.40 -13.19
CA ASP A 177 16.01 -7.81 -13.31
C ASP A 177 16.24 -9.25 -12.82
N GLY A 178 15.15 -9.99 -12.66
CA GLY A 178 15.15 -11.30 -12.04
C GLY A 178 15.16 -11.21 -10.51
N GLY A 179 14.90 -12.31 -9.86
CA GLY A 179 14.80 -12.46 -8.42
C GLY A 179 14.16 -13.81 -8.10
N ASP A 180 13.78 -14.02 -6.86
CA ASP A 180 13.19 -15.29 -6.41
C ASP A 180 11.92 -15.04 -5.60
N ASP A 181 10.78 -15.43 -6.18
CA ASP A 181 9.48 -15.47 -5.49
C ASP A 181 9.19 -16.88 -4.90
N ALA A 182 10.12 -17.84 -4.99
CA ALA A 182 9.87 -19.22 -4.56
C ALA A 182 9.39 -19.30 -3.09
N PRO A 183 9.98 -18.60 -2.10
CA PRO A 183 9.49 -18.65 -0.72
C PRO A 183 8.04 -18.19 -0.59
N GLN A 184 7.62 -17.18 -1.36
CA GLN A 184 6.25 -16.67 -1.35
C GLN A 184 5.28 -17.67 -1.99
N PHE A 185 5.69 -18.34 -3.07
CA PHE A 185 4.90 -19.42 -3.68
C PHE A 185 4.78 -20.62 -2.76
N ASP A 186 5.82 -20.98 -2.00
CA ASP A 186 5.77 -22.08 -1.04
C ASP A 186 4.80 -21.77 0.10
N ALA A 187 4.80 -20.52 0.60
CA ALA A 187 3.82 -20.06 1.58
C ALA A 187 2.40 -20.11 1.03
N LEU A 188 2.17 -19.70 -0.23
CA LEU A 188 0.86 -19.77 -0.89
C LEU A 188 0.40 -21.23 -1.08
N ARG A 189 1.29 -22.15 -1.44
CA ARG A 189 0.96 -23.59 -1.56
C ARG A 189 0.58 -24.18 -0.22
N ALA A 190 1.36 -23.90 0.84
CA ALA A 190 1.02 -24.32 2.20
C ALA A 190 -0.35 -23.81 2.60
N PHE A 191 -0.60 -22.54 2.37
CA PHE A 191 -1.87 -21.88 2.61
C PHE A 191 -3.06 -22.58 1.89
N VAL A 192 -2.98 -22.83 0.59
CA VAL A 192 -4.00 -23.56 -0.19
C VAL A 192 -4.13 -25.01 0.33
N ALA A 193 -3.01 -25.64 0.74
CA ALA A 193 -3.01 -27.00 1.25
C ALA A 193 -3.73 -27.14 2.59
N GLU A 194 -3.55 -26.19 3.50
CA GLU A 194 -4.07 -26.26 4.86
C GLU A 194 -5.54 -25.88 4.98
N LYS A 195 -6.16 -25.31 3.92
CA LYS A 195 -7.52 -24.75 3.96
C LYS A 195 -7.72 -23.82 5.18
N ALA A 196 -6.71 -22.98 5.44
CA ALA A 196 -6.79 -22.03 6.53
C ALA A 196 -8.11 -21.25 6.46
N SER A 197 -8.76 -21.01 7.58
CA SER A 197 -10.01 -20.26 7.59
C SER A 197 -9.77 -18.83 7.13
N VAL A 198 -10.69 -18.26 6.36
CA VAL A 198 -10.62 -16.88 5.86
C VAL A 198 -10.32 -15.87 6.97
N ALA A 199 -10.83 -16.11 8.20
CA ALA A 199 -10.59 -15.28 9.37
C ALA A 199 -9.11 -15.27 9.85
N GLN A 200 -8.44 -16.44 9.82
CA GLN A 200 -7.01 -16.54 10.19
C GLN A 200 -6.12 -15.82 9.19
N MET A 201 -6.53 -15.80 7.93
CA MET A 201 -5.81 -15.18 6.83
C MET A 201 -5.92 -13.67 6.80
N MET A 202 -7.02 -13.10 7.26
CA MET A 202 -7.18 -11.66 7.38
C MET A 202 -6.29 -11.09 8.49
N CYS A 203 -5.90 -11.89 9.50
CA CYS A 203 -4.93 -11.52 10.51
C CYS A 203 -3.47 -11.52 10.01
N ASP A 204 -3.14 -12.44 9.08
CA ASP A 204 -1.75 -12.58 8.57
C ASP A 204 -1.49 -11.73 7.32
N THR A 205 -2.51 -11.26 6.63
CA THR A 205 -2.40 -10.27 5.56
C THR A 205 -2.56 -8.87 6.15
N SER A 206 -1.56 -8.48 6.94
CA SER A 206 -1.42 -7.12 7.46
C SER A 206 -1.79 -6.07 6.42
N ALA A 207 -2.76 -5.26 6.70
CA ALA A 207 -3.20 -4.06 6.02
C ALA A 207 -4.58 -4.09 5.34
N GLU A 208 -5.49 -4.93 5.74
CA GLU A 208 -6.79 -4.94 5.09
C GLU A 208 -7.92 -4.80 6.09
N TYR A 209 -8.62 -3.70 5.96
CA TYR A 209 -9.89 -3.38 6.58
C TYR A 209 -9.89 -2.88 8.02
N SER A 210 -9.96 -1.59 8.15
CA SER A 210 -10.64 -0.98 9.29
C SER A 210 -12.05 -0.54 8.88
N ALA A 211 -13.05 -1.37 9.13
CA ALA A 211 -14.33 -0.78 9.48
C ALA A 211 -14.04 0.10 10.72
N PRO A 212 -14.44 1.37 10.77
CA PRO A 212 -14.19 2.20 11.94
C PRO A 212 -14.79 1.50 13.15
N CYS A 213 -13.93 1.01 14.04
CA CYS A 213 -14.37 0.50 15.33
C CYS A 213 -15.14 1.64 15.98
N THR A 214 -16.35 1.39 16.45
CA THR A 214 -17.19 2.41 17.09
C THR A 214 -16.49 3.12 18.26
N ALA A 215 -15.45 2.51 18.82
CA ALA A 215 -14.61 3.05 19.88
C ALA A 215 -13.69 4.19 19.42
N PHE A 216 -13.46 4.35 18.10
CA PHE A 216 -12.51 5.31 17.53
C PHE A 216 -13.18 6.42 16.70
N ARG A 217 -14.47 6.69 16.93
CA ARG A 217 -15.25 7.68 16.15
C ARG A 217 -14.79 9.12 16.25
N ASN A 218 -13.93 9.44 17.20
CA ASN A 218 -13.39 10.78 17.40
C ASN A 218 -12.19 11.12 16.51
N HIS A 219 -11.68 10.16 15.73
CA HIS A 219 -10.60 10.38 14.78
C HIS A 219 -11.14 10.56 13.36
N LEU A 220 -10.44 11.36 12.55
CA LEU A 220 -10.75 11.56 11.13
C LEU A 220 -10.49 10.29 10.33
N TRP A 221 -9.45 9.55 10.74
CA TRP A 221 -9.11 8.25 10.19
C TRP A 221 -8.41 7.40 11.26
N VAL A 222 -8.60 6.08 11.17
CA VAL A 222 -8.01 5.07 12.07
C VAL A 222 -7.38 3.98 11.24
N GLY A 223 -6.10 3.69 11.49
CA GLY A 223 -5.34 2.63 10.85
C GLY A 223 -5.54 1.26 11.51
N HIS A 224 -4.74 0.30 11.07
CA HIS A 224 -4.69 -1.02 11.70
C HIS A 224 -3.75 -1.01 12.90
N MET A 225 -3.91 -2.03 13.74
CA MET A 225 -3.01 -2.22 14.86
C MET A 225 -1.75 -2.95 14.41
N PHE A 226 -0.61 -2.29 14.55
CA PHE A 226 0.70 -2.90 14.38
C PHE A 226 1.49 -2.75 15.67
N GLU A 227 2.03 -3.84 16.17
CA GLU A 227 2.84 -3.86 17.40
C GLU A 227 2.20 -3.14 18.59
N GLN A 228 0.87 -3.24 18.73
CA GLN A 228 0.03 -2.59 19.75
C GLN A 228 -0.08 -1.05 19.60
N MET A 229 0.30 -0.52 18.46
CA MET A 229 0.14 0.88 18.07
C MET A 229 -0.88 0.97 16.93
N ILE A 230 -1.79 1.92 17.00
CA ILE A 230 -2.76 2.22 15.93
C ILE A 230 -2.50 3.64 15.47
N CYS A 231 -2.10 3.80 14.22
CA CYS A 231 -1.93 5.12 13.62
C CYS A 231 -3.31 5.76 13.42
N VAL A 232 -3.49 7.01 13.84
CA VAL A 232 -4.72 7.78 13.68
C VAL A 232 -4.44 9.12 13.04
N GLU A 233 -5.44 9.65 12.31
CA GLU A 233 -5.41 11.01 11.77
C GLU A 233 -6.45 11.85 12.49
N ASP A 234 -6.06 13.00 12.99
CA ASP A 234 -6.90 14.02 13.62
C ASP A 234 -6.73 15.38 12.95
N ALA A 235 -7.42 16.38 13.47
CA ALA A 235 -7.33 17.74 12.93
C ALA A 235 -5.90 18.32 13.00
N GLU A 236 -5.13 17.92 14.01
CA GLU A 236 -3.75 18.35 14.26
C GLU A 236 -2.72 17.52 13.47
N GLY A 237 -3.14 16.41 12.84
CA GLY A 237 -2.30 15.52 12.04
C GLY A 237 -2.34 14.07 12.50
N TYR A 238 -1.27 13.33 12.20
CA TYR A 238 -1.13 11.92 12.56
C TYR A 238 -0.52 11.74 13.94
N GLY A 239 -1.03 10.76 14.68
CA GLY A 239 -0.54 10.29 15.95
C GLY A 239 -0.79 8.80 16.13
N TYR A 240 -0.61 8.29 17.34
CA TYR A 240 -0.80 6.87 17.63
C TYR A 240 -1.57 6.66 18.92
N VAL A 241 -2.49 5.73 18.91
CA VAL A 241 -3.30 5.32 20.06
C VAL A 241 -3.15 3.83 20.33
N ASP A 242 -3.53 3.42 21.56
CA ASP A 242 -3.65 2.02 21.92
C ASP A 242 -5.07 1.45 21.58
N THR A 243 -5.29 0.18 21.89
CA THR A 243 -6.59 -0.50 21.69
C THR A 243 -7.73 0.08 22.54
N GLN A 244 -7.41 0.91 23.53
CA GLN A 244 -8.38 1.59 24.40
C GLN A 244 -8.61 3.05 23.96
N ASN A 245 -8.09 3.41 22.77
CA ASN A 245 -8.19 4.76 22.21
C ASN A 245 -7.50 5.85 23.07
N ARG A 246 -6.42 5.49 23.76
CA ARG A 246 -5.59 6.45 24.51
C ARG A 246 -4.38 6.80 23.66
N TYR A 247 -4.07 8.07 23.54
CA TYR A 247 -2.87 8.49 22.82
C TYR A 247 -1.60 7.94 23.49
N LEU A 248 -0.82 7.24 22.70
CA LEU A 248 0.56 6.85 23.01
C LEU A 248 1.52 7.92 22.47
N ILE A 249 1.20 8.47 21.30
CA ILE A 249 1.90 9.62 20.71
C ILE A 249 0.81 10.57 20.19
N ALA A 250 0.80 11.80 20.71
CA ALA A 250 -0.19 12.81 20.33
C ALA A 250 -0.11 13.14 18.83
N PRO A 251 -1.24 13.53 18.20
CA PRO A 251 -1.26 13.97 16.81
C PRO A 251 -0.38 15.19 16.60
N GLN A 252 0.65 15.08 15.76
CA GLN A 252 1.59 16.16 15.50
C GLN A 252 2.31 16.03 14.16
N TYR A 253 2.20 14.87 13.52
CA TYR A 253 2.90 14.60 12.26
C TYR A 253 1.99 14.92 11.09
N ARG A 254 2.56 15.49 10.03
CA ARG A 254 1.86 15.67 8.77
C ARG A 254 1.53 14.36 8.07
N TRP A 255 2.37 13.35 8.29
CA TRP A 255 2.21 11.99 7.85
C TRP A 255 2.96 11.05 8.82
N ALA A 256 2.44 9.85 9.02
CA ALA A 256 3.07 8.84 9.85
C ALA A 256 2.77 7.44 9.27
N ASN A 257 3.77 6.55 9.32
CA ASN A 257 3.64 5.17 8.91
C ASN A 257 3.20 4.29 10.11
N ASP A 258 2.82 3.04 9.82
CA ASP A 258 2.61 2.04 10.86
C ASP A 258 3.95 1.63 11.48
N PHE A 259 3.92 1.18 12.73
CA PHE A 259 5.12 0.71 13.40
C PHE A 259 5.57 -0.64 12.82
N HIS A 260 6.87 -0.76 12.55
CA HIS A 260 7.54 -1.98 12.13
C HIS A 260 8.87 -2.11 12.88
N GLU A 261 9.10 -3.26 13.53
CA GLU A 261 10.29 -3.52 14.37
C GLU A 261 10.58 -2.40 15.39
N GLY A 262 9.50 -1.86 15.98
CA GLY A 262 9.58 -0.81 16.99
C GLY A 262 9.87 0.59 16.47
N ARG A 263 9.78 0.83 15.15
CA ARG A 263 10.06 2.10 14.49
C ARG A 263 8.93 2.50 13.55
N ALA A 264 8.79 3.80 13.32
CA ALA A 264 7.89 4.34 12.30
C ALA A 264 8.49 5.58 11.64
N GLU A 265 8.38 5.65 10.32
CA GLU A 265 8.72 6.86 9.58
C GLU A 265 7.63 7.91 9.79
N VAL A 266 8.05 9.13 10.04
CA VAL A 266 7.14 10.27 10.23
C VAL A 266 7.59 11.47 9.42
N GLN A 267 6.64 12.30 9.03
CA GLN A 267 6.90 13.58 8.37
C GLN A 267 6.38 14.72 9.22
N THR A 268 7.23 15.69 9.47
CA THR A 268 6.89 16.92 10.21
C THR A 268 6.13 17.93 9.32
N ALA A 269 5.58 18.96 9.90
CA ALA A 269 4.77 19.96 9.22
C ALA A 269 5.52 20.69 8.09
N ASP A 270 6.83 20.88 8.24
CA ASP A 270 7.71 21.45 7.21
C ASP A 270 8.07 20.48 6.06
N GLY A 271 7.58 19.24 6.14
CA GLY A 271 7.75 18.22 5.09
C GLY A 271 9.04 17.41 5.21
N ARG A 272 9.80 17.56 6.30
CA ARG A 272 10.98 16.75 6.57
C ARG A 272 10.59 15.40 7.19
N MET A 273 11.31 14.37 6.81
CA MET A 273 11.10 13.02 7.32
C MET A 273 12.14 12.63 8.36
N GLY A 274 11.71 11.86 9.33
CA GLY A 274 12.51 11.23 10.37
C GLY A 274 11.98 9.86 10.71
N LEU A 275 12.61 9.21 11.68
CA LEU A 275 12.22 7.92 12.24
C LEU A 275 12.00 8.07 13.73
N ILE A 276 10.92 7.52 14.27
CA ILE A 276 10.61 7.53 15.70
C ILE A 276 10.58 6.12 16.28
N ASP A 277 10.81 6.02 17.59
CA ASP A 277 10.51 4.84 18.38
C ASP A 277 9.08 4.87 18.94
N LYS A 278 8.65 3.80 19.61
CA LYS A 278 7.31 3.67 20.21
C LYS A 278 7.00 4.69 21.32
N THR A 279 8.00 5.39 21.82
CA THR A 279 7.82 6.48 22.78
C THR A 279 7.66 7.86 22.11
N GLY A 280 7.78 7.91 20.77
CA GLY A 280 7.75 9.14 19.99
C GLY A 280 9.08 9.90 19.96
N ARG A 281 10.16 9.29 20.45
CA ARG A 281 11.51 9.90 20.35
C ARG A 281 12.09 9.64 18.98
N TYR A 282 12.75 10.65 18.43
CA TYR A 282 13.45 10.49 17.16
C TYR A 282 14.65 9.56 17.30
N VAL A 283 14.69 8.57 16.42
CA VAL A 283 15.84 7.70 16.14
C VAL A 283 16.66 8.31 15.00
N LEU A 284 15.96 8.86 13.99
CA LEU A 284 16.52 9.79 13.02
C LEU A 284 15.75 11.10 13.11
N GLU A 285 16.46 12.20 13.40
CA GLU A 285 15.87 13.53 13.43
C GLU A 285 15.26 13.89 12.06
N PRO A 286 14.17 14.69 12.03
CA PRO A 286 13.45 14.99 10.79
C PRO A 286 14.19 16.01 9.92
N HIS A 287 15.32 15.61 9.38
CA HIS A 287 16.16 16.44 8.49
C HIS A 287 16.08 16.02 7.04
N TYR A 288 15.55 14.83 6.75
CA TYR A 288 15.64 14.19 5.46
C TYR A 288 14.46 14.55 4.56
N GLU A 289 14.69 14.51 3.25
CA GLU A 289 13.64 14.64 2.23
C GLU A 289 12.79 13.38 2.16
N ILE A 290 13.41 12.22 2.34
CA ILE A 290 12.81 10.90 2.35
C ILE A 290 13.55 10.04 3.37
N VAL A 291 12.82 9.25 4.13
CA VAL A 291 13.32 8.12 4.93
C VAL A 291 12.48 6.93 4.54
N GLU A 292 13.10 5.81 4.22
CA GLU A 292 12.41 4.59 3.81
C GLU A 292 13.17 3.35 4.29
N TYR A 293 12.42 2.29 4.57
CA TYR A 293 13.00 0.98 4.87
C TYR A 293 13.20 0.19 3.58
N ASP A 294 14.40 -0.34 3.37
CA ASP A 294 14.71 -1.25 2.27
C ASP A 294 14.64 -2.70 2.78
N ASP A 295 13.52 -3.36 2.53
CA ASP A 295 13.28 -4.77 2.92
C ASP A 295 14.34 -5.73 2.37
N ARG A 296 15.03 -5.39 1.28
CA ARG A 296 16.05 -6.26 0.66
C ARG A 296 17.33 -6.30 1.48
N THR A 297 17.71 -5.17 2.06
CA THR A 297 18.97 -5.03 2.80
C THR A 297 18.78 -4.97 4.31
N GLY A 298 17.53 -4.83 4.78
CA GLY A 298 17.22 -4.62 6.19
C GLY A 298 17.77 -3.29 6.72
N ARG A 299 17.89 -2.28 5.85
CA ARG A 299 18.47 -0.98 6.18
C ARG A 299 17.50 0.14 5.94
N LEU A 300 17.73 1.24 6.63
CA LEU A 300 17.05 2.49 6.32
C LEU A 300 17.84 3.23 5.25
N LEU A 301 17.12 3.78 4.28
CA LEU A 301 17.68 4.70 3.30
C LEU A 301 17.14 6.10 3.60
N ALA A 302 18.02 7.08 3.71
CA ALA A 302 17.63 8.46 3.88
C ALA A 302 18.23 9.35 2.78
N ARG A 303 17.42 10.28 2.28
CA ARG A 303 17.80 11.21 1.24
C ARG A 303 17.96 12.62 1.80
N LEU A 304 19.10 13.25 1.52
CA LEU A 304 19.40 14.62 1.87
C LEU A 304 20.10 15.30 0.68
N ASP A 305 19.64 16.49 0.29
CA ASP A 305 20.15 17.26 -0.85
C ASP A 305 20.26 16.41 -2.14
N GLY A 306 19.23 15.59 -2.39
CA GLY A 306 19.15 14.71 -3.55
C GLY A 306 20.06 13.48 -3.51
N ARG A 307 20.87 13.29 -2.48
CA ARG A 307 21.80 12.16 -2.32
C ARG A 307 21.29 11.20 -1.25
N TRP A 308 21.58 9.90 -1.41
CA TRP A 308 21.16 8.85 -0.51
C TRP A 308 22.29 8.37 0.39
N ALA A 309 21.97 7.99 1.60
CA ALA A 309 22.83 7.26 2.52
C ALA A 309 22.04 6.14 3.21
N ALA A 310 22.73 5.06 3.59
CA ALA A 310 22.16 3.97 4.37
C ALA A 310 22.44 4.16 5.86
N PHE A 311 21.45 3.76 6.67
CA PHE A 311 21.49 3.77 8.12
C PHE A 311 21.09 2.39 8.66
N ASP A 312 21.55 2.04 9.87
CA ASP A 312 20.98 0.92 10.60
C ASP A 312 19.66 1.32 11.28
N TYR A 313 18.98 0.34 11.86
CA TYR A 313 17.70 0.54 12.54
C TYR A 313 17.79 1.33 13.85
N GLU A 314 18.99 1.52 14.38
CA GLU A 314 19.31 2.37 15.52
C GLU A 314 19.65 3.81 15.12
N GLY A 315 19.58 4.13 13.81
CA GLY A 315 19.81 5.48 13.28
C GLY A 315 21.30 5.82 13.08
N ARG A 316 22.21 4.82 13.12
CA ARG A 316 23.62 5.08 12.83
C ARG A 316 23.85 5.04 11.33
N GLN A 317 24.52 6.06 10.82
CA GLN A 317 24.85 6.15 9.42
C GLN A 317 25.89 5.09 9.04
N LEU A 318 25.58 4.29 8.02
CA LEU A 318 26.43 3.21 7.53
C LEU A 318 27.26 3.60 6.30
N THR A 319 26.78 4.57 5.50
CA THR A 319 27.43 5.01 4.28
C THR A 319 27.44 6.52 4.16
N GLU A 320 28.40 7.08 3.45
CA GLU A 320 28.41 8.48 3.04
C GLU A 320 27.23 8.78 2.10
N PHE A 321 26.75 10.05 2.10
CA PHE A 321 25.72 10.50 1.17
C PHE A 321 26.21 10.47 -0.28
N GLY A 322 25.51 9.77 -1.16
CA GLY A 322 25.87 9.53 -2.55
C GLY A 322 26.59 8.20 -2.78
N ALA A 323 26.86 7.42 -1.72
CA ALA A 323 27.49 6.10 -1.83
C ALA A 323 26.48 4.97 -2.11
N VAL A 324 25.19 5.24 -2.03
CA VAL A 324 24.11 4.29 -2.32
C VAL A 324 23.07 4.93 -3.24
N GLU A 325 22.45 4.10 -4.06
CA GLU A 325 21.24 4.42 -4.83
C GLU A 325 20.12 3.49 -4.38
N PRO A 326 18.83 3.94 -4.27
CA PRO A 326 17.70 3.15 -3.81
C PRO A 326 17.29 2.06 -4.80
#